data_f50857ba3a87957ff545fde68ad2ac9e
#
_entry.id   f50857ba3a87957ff545fde68ad2ac9e
#
_cell.length_a   1.000
_cell.length_b   1.000
_cell.length_c   1.000
_cell.angle_alpha   90.00
_cell.angle_beta   90.00
_cell.angle_gamma   90.00
#
_symmetry.space_group_name_H-M   'P 1'
#
loop_
_entity.id
_entity.type
_entity.pdbx_description
1 polymer ?
#
loop_
_entity_poly.entity_id
_entity_poly.type
_entity_poly.pdbx_seq_one_letter_code
_entity_poly.pdbx_strand_id
1 'polypeptide(L)'
;LYTDSIVKAYKMFSMDESFEGITNVYDLNQHPNETMVVDDALYHAFELIAENGNRAIYLAPVYAEYENLFFCNDDSETVSYDAYQNGEVTAYFSEVAAYGNDPSKVNVELLGDNQVRLSVSDDYLVFAEKNYISDFIDFSWMKNAFITDYVADVMIDNGYTLGSLTSYDGFTRNLD
;
A
#
# COMPACT_ATOMS: atom_id res chain seq x y z
N LEU A 1 -23.08 3.61 10.66
CA LEU A 1 -21.78 4.15 11.09
C LEU A 1 -20.65 3.13 10.92
N TYR A 2 -20.57 2.08 11.76
CA TYR A 2 -19.47 1.10 11.75
C TYR A 2 -19.24 0.48 10.36
N THR A 3 -20.30 -0.10 9.77
CA THR A 3 -20.20 -0.71 8.43
C THR A 3 -19.79 0.30 7.35
N ASP A 4 -20.35 1.51 7.41
CA ASP A 4 -20.04 2.56 6.42
C ASP A 4 -18.59 3.02 6.54
N SER A 5 -18.06 3.10 7.78
CA SER A 5 -16.65 3.45 8.03
C SER A 5 -15.71 2.38 7.49
N ILE A 6 -16.02 1.09 7.68
CA ILE A 6 -15.22 0.00 7.11
C ILE A 6 -15.25 0.05 5.58
N VAL A 7 -16.43 0.23 4.98
CA VAL A 7 -16.55 0.33 3.52
C VAL A 7 -15.78 1.51 2.97
N LYS A 8 -15.86 2.67 3.64
CA LYS A 8 -15.09 3.86 3.25
C LYS A 8 -13.59 3.59 3.36
N ALA A 9 -13.13 3.04 4.49
CA ALA A 9 -11.72 2.70 4.70
C ALA A 9 -11.20 1.70 3.66
N TYR A 10 -11.96 0.63 3.40
CA TYR A 10 -11.62 -0.32 2.35
C TYR A 10 -11.38 0.37 0.99
N LYS A 11 -12.28 1.26 0.60
CA LYS A 11 -12.18 2.00 -0.66
C LYS A 11 -10.95 2.92 -0.71
N MET A 12 -10.63 3.61 0.39
CA MET A 12 -9.47 4.50 0.48
C MET A 12 -8.12 3.77 0.33
N PHE A 13 -8.02 2.58 0.93
CA PHE A 13 -6.79 1.78 0.91
C PHE A 13 -6.79 0.68 -0.16
N SER A 14 -7.79 0.66 -1.05
CA SER A 14 -7.86 -0.33 -2.13
C SER A 14 -6.74 -0.12 -3.15
N MET A 15 -6.18 -1.26 -3.60
CA MET A 15 -5.24 -1.34 -4.71
C MET A 15 -5.85 -1.98 -5.97
N ASP A 16 -7.09 -2.46 -5.87
CA ASP A 16 -7.66 -3.34 -6.89
C ASP A 16 -8.47 -2.57 -7.94
N GLU A 17 -9.13 -1.49 -7.51
CA GLU A 17 -10.03 -0.72 -8.36
C GLU A 17 -10.23 0.71 -7.88
N SER A 18 -10.65 1.60 -8.80
CA SER A 18 -11.06 2.97 -8.50
C SER A 18 -12.50 3.04 -8.02
N PHE A 19 -12.81 4.01 -7.15
CA PHE A 19 -14.15 4.26 -6.63
C PHE A 19 -14.58 5.70 -6.85
N GLU A 20 -15.80 5.91 -7.33
CA GLU A 20 -16.33 7.24 -7.55
C GLU A 20 -16.26 8.10 -6.27
N GLY A 21 -15.65 9.26 -6.39
CA GLY A 21 -15.53 10.26 -5.31
C GLY A 21 -14.48 9.94 -4.24
N ILE A 22 -13.66 8.91 -4.41
CA ILE A 22 -12.58 8.55 -3.51
C ILE A 22 -11.31 8.30 -4.33
N THR A 23 -10.30 9.15 -4.16
CA THR A 23 -8.95 8.88 -4.66
C THR A 23 -8.26 7.91 -3.70
N ASN A 24 -7.80 6.78 -4.20
CA ASN A 24 -7.23 5.71 -3.41
C ASN A 24 -5.81 5.29 -3.86
N VAL A 25 -5.28 4.23 -3.27
CA VAL A 25 -3.93 3.73 -3.60
C VAL A 25 -3.84 3.23 -5.05
N TYR A 26 -4.91 2.60 -5.57
CA TYR A 26 -4.99 2.21 -6.98
C TYR A 26 -4.85 3.43 -7.90
N ASP A 27 -5.62 4.51 -7.65
CA ASP A 27 -5.57 5.72 -8.47
C ASP A 27 -4.17 6.34 -8.48
N LEU A 28 -3.48 6.35 -7.34
CA LEU A 28 -2.10 6.84 -7.25
C LEU A 28 -1.14 6.00 -8.10
N ASN A 29 -1.28 4.68 -8.08
CA ASN A 29 -0.46 3.78 -8.89
C ASN A 29 -0.71 3.95 -10.39
N GLN A 30 -1.96 4.22 -10.80
CA GLN A 30 -2.32 4.43 -12.21
C GLN A 30 -1.89 5.81 -12.74
N HIS A 31 -1.62 6.77 -11.86
CA HIS A 31 -1.28 8.15 -12.22
C HIS A 31 0.02 8.62 -11.56
N PRO A 32 1.16 7.90 -11.76
CA PRO A 32 2.43 8.31 -11.21
C PRO A 32 2.82 9.71 -11.73
N ASN A 33 3.45 10.49 -10.87
CA ASN A 33 3.89 11.86 -11.13
C ASN A 33 2.75 12.90 -11.26
N GLU A 34 1.49 12.52 -11.06
CA GLU A 34 0.37 13.45 -10.98
C GLU A 34 0.07 13.83 -9.52
N THR A 35 -0.35 15.08 -9.31
CA THR A 35 -0.82 15.53 -7.99
C THR A 35 -2.28 15.21 -7.83
N MET A 36 -2.62 14.51 -6.77
CA MET A 36 -3.99 14.10 -6.45
C MET A 36 -4.37 14.50 -5.03
N VAL A 37 -5.67 14.76 -4.80
CA VAL A 37 -6.20 14.99 -3.45
C VAL A 37 -6.76 13.69 -2.93
N VAL A 38 -6.32 13.29 -1.74
CA VAL A 38 -6.76 12.06 -1.06
C VAL A 38 -7.60 12.39 0.18
N ASP A 39 -8.25 11.37 0.76
CA ASP A 39 -8.92 11.52 2.06
C ASP A 39 -7.88 11.79 3.17
N ASP A 40 -8.28 12.55 4.18
CA ASP A 40 -7.47 12.92 5.34
C ASP A 40 -6.81 11.70 6.00
N ALA A 41 -7.56 10.60 6.13
CA ALA A 41 -7.04 9.37 6.73
C ALA A 41 -5.93 8.71 5.87
N LEU A 42 -6.05 8.71 4.55
CA LEU A 42 -5.00 8.21 3.67
C LEU A 42 -3.78 9.13 3.67
N TYR A 43 -4.00 10.45 3.70
CA TYR A 43 -2.93 11.43 3.83
C TYR A 43 -2.14 11.21 5.13
N HIS A 44 -2.85 11.08 6.27
CA HIS A 44 -2.24 10.81 7.56
C HIS A 44 -1.46 9.48 7.61
N ALA A 45 -1.95 8.44 6.95
CA ALA A 45 -1.21 7.18 6.82
C ALA A 45 0.13 7.39 6.12
N PHE A 46 0.19 8.18 5.05
CA PHE A 46 1.44 8.52 4.39
C PHE A 46 2.36 9.39 5.27
N GLU A 47 1.80 10.32 6.07
CA GLU A 47 2.59 11.07 7.05
C GLU A 47 3.29 10.15 8.05
N LEU A 48 2.55 9.23 8.67
CA LEU A 48 3.09 8.27 9.63
C LEU A 48 4.17 7.37 9.01
N ILE A 49 3.99 6.92 7.78
CA ILE A 49 4.98 6.12 7.05
C ILE A 49 6.25 6.94 6.81
N ALA A 50 6.11 8.19 6.37
CA ALA A 50 7.23 9.09 6.10
C ALA A 50 8.00 9.45 7.38
N GLU A 51 7.30 9.78 8.47
CA GLU A 51 7.89 10.11 9.78
C GLU A 51 8.71 8.95 10.36
N ASN A 52 8.24 7.73 10.16
CA ASN A 52 8.94 6.52 10.60
C ASN A 52 10.05 6.05 9.64
N GLY A 53 10.23 6.73 8.52
CA GLY A 53 11.20 6.34 7.50
C GLY A 53 10.94 4.95 6.91
N ASN A 54 9.69 4.49 6.96
CA ASN A 54 9.32 3.15 6.49
C ASN A 54 9.23 3.15 4.96
N ARG A 55 10.00 2.24 4.32
CA ARG A 55 10.03 2.08 2.86
C ARG A 55 9.28 0.84 2.38
N ALA A 56 8.64 0.08 3.27
CA ALA A 56 7.98 -1.20 2.92
C ALA A 56 6.89 -1.03 1.86
N ILE A 57 6.11 0.06 1.89
CA ILE A 57 5.06 0.30 0.89
C ILE A 57 5.58 0.40 -0.55
N TYR A 58 6.86 0.73 -0.75
CA TYR A 58 7.48 0.86 -2.08
C TYR A 58 8.03 -0.46 -2.63
N LEU A 59 7.74 -1.58 -1.96
CA LEU A 59 8.09 -2.93 -2.40
C LEU A 59 6.89 -3.67 -3.03
N ALA A 60 5.90 -2.95 -3.51
CA ALA A 60 4.69 -3.49 -4.13
C ALA A 60 4.96 -4.62 -5.15
N PRO A 61 5.94 -4.50 -6.08
CA PRO A 61 6.20 -5.56 -7.03
C PRO A 61 6.76 -6.85 -6.39
N VAL A 62 7.43 -6.74 -5.24
CA VAL A 62 7.88 -7.93 -4.47
C VAL A 62 6.68 -8.63 -3.85
N TYR A 63 5.71 -7.87 -3.34
CA TYR A 63 4.50 -8.44 -2.74
C TYR A 63 3.65 -9.19 -3.77
N ALA A 64 3.52 -8.64 -4.98
CA ALA A 64 2.80 -9.30 -6.06
C ALA A 64 3.41 -10.66 -6.41
N GLU A 65 4.74 -10.77 -6.51
CA GLU A 65 5.41 -12.06 -6.76
C GLU A 65 5.31 -13.01 -5.56
N TYR A 66 5.31 -12.47 -4.34
CA TYR A 66 5.14 -13.26 -3.13
C TYR A 66 3.73 -13.87 -3.03
N GLU A 67 2.71 -13.15 -3.49
CA GLU A 67 1.36 -13.68 -3.60
C GLU A 67 1.30 -14.84 -4.60
N ASN A 68 1.96 -14.73 -5.75
CA ASN A 68 2.06 -15.82 -6.71
C ASN A 68 2.64 -17.11 -6.09
N LEU A 69 3.65 -16.97 -5.22
CA LEU A 69 4.24 -18.11 -4.50
C LEU A 69 3.23 -18.81 -3.60
N PHE A 70 2.33 -18.08 -2.93
CA PHE A 70 1.30 -18.66 -2.07
C PHE A 70 0.18 -19.36 -2.84
N PHE A 71 -0.11 -18.92 -4.05
CA PHE A 71 -1.19 -19.44 -4.88
C PHE A 71 -0.74 -20.44 -5.92
N CYS A 72 0.55 -20.87 -5.89
CA CYS A 72 1.04 -21.95 -6.73
C CYS A 72 0.27 -23.26 -6.49
N ASN A 73 -0.11 -23.93 -7.57
CA ASN A 73 -0.89 -25.16 -7.50
C ASN A 73 -0.05 -26.43 -7.30
N ASP A 74 1.25 -26.35 -7.58
CA ASP A 74 2.18 -27.47 -7.39
C ASP A 74 3.62 -27.01 -7.11
N ASP A 75 4.44 -27.94 -6.62
CA ASP A 75 5.84 -27.67 -6.24
C ASP A 75 6.72 -27.26 -7.42
N SER A 76 6.37 -27.62 -8.65
CA SER A 76 7.14 -27.27 -9.85
C SER A 76 6.94 -25.79 -10.24
N GLU A 77 5.75 -25.25 -10.01
CA GLU A 77 5.46 -23.84 -10.21
C GLU A 77 6.15 -22.97 -9.15
N THR A 78 6.23 -23.47 -7.90
CA THR A 78 6.85 -22.76 -6.79
C THR A 78 8.29 -22.32 -7.09
N VAL A 79 9.08 -23.18 -7.77
CA VAL A 79 10.47 -22.85 -8.15
C VAL A 79 10.55 -21.62 -9.05
N SER A 80 9.53 -21.36 -9.86
CA SER A 80 9.51 -20.21 -10.78
C SER A 80 9.44 -18.86 -10.03
N TYR A 81 8.90 -18.86 -8.82
CA TYR A 81 8.69 -17.65 -8.00
C TYR A 81 9.61 -17.56 -6.78
N ASP A 82 10.31 -18.66 -6.46
CA ASP A 82 11.18 -18.71 -5.27
C ASP A 82 12.55 -18.09 -5.55
N ALA A 83 12.81 -16.95 -4.94
CA ALA A 83 14.09 -16.25 -5.06
C ALA A 83 15.31 -17.07 -4.59
N TYR A 84 15.15 -18.06 -3.71
CA TYR A 84 16.24 -18.94 -3.29
C TYR A 84 16.62 -20.00 -4.32
N GLN A 85 15.70 -20.34 -5.21
CA GLN A 85 15.85 -21.38 -6.21
C GLN A 85 15.99 -20.85 -7.64
N ASN A 86 15.55 -19.61 -7.88
CA ASN A 86 15.55 -18.95 -9.18
C ASN A 86 16.38 -17.67 -9.18
N GLY A 87 17.54 -17.69 -9.83
CA GLY A 87 18.45 -16.56 -9.89
C GLY A 87 17.89 -15.33 -10.63
N GLU A 88 16.95 -15.53 -11.57
CA GLU A 88 16.28 -14.41 -12.28
C GLU A 88 15.31 -13.68 -11.34
N VAL A 89 14.59 -14.42 -10.51
CA VAL A 89 13.71 -13.85 -9.48
C VAL A 89 14.54 -13.11 -8.42
N THR A 90 15.69 -13.68 -8.01
CA THR A 90 16.63 -13.00 -7.11
C THR A 90 17.11 -11.67 -7.67
N ALA A 91 17.49 -11.64 -8.94
CA ALA A 91 17.94 -10.43 -9.62
C ALA A 91 16.81 -9.39 -9.70
N TYR A 92 15.63 -9.81 -10.10
CA TYR A 92 14.44 -8.96 -10.16
C TYR A 92 14.11 -8.32 -8.79
N PHE A 93 14.05 -9.13 -7.71
CA PHE A 93 13.80 -8.61 -6.37
C PHE A 93 14.88 -7.64 -5.89
N SER A 94 16.14 -7.90 -6.27
CA SER A 94 17.25 -7.01 -5.93
C SER A 94 17.11 -5.65 -6.63
N GLU A 95 16.68 -5.62 -7.89
CA GLU A 95 16.44 -4.38 -8.63
C GLU A 95 15.22 -3.63 -8.06
N VAL A 96 14.10 -4.32 -7.81
CA VAL A 96 12.92 -3.72 -7.17
C VAL A 96 13.27 -3.13 -5.80
N ALA A 97 14.04 -3.86 -4.98
CA ALA A 97 14.48 -3.37 -3.68
C ALA A 97 15.40 -2.15 -3.79
N ALA A 98 16.26 -2.09 -4.82
CA ALA A 98 17.10 -0.92 -5.07
C ALA A 98 16.25 0.32 -5.40
N TYR A 99 15.24 0.19 -6.26
CA TYR A 99 14.29 1.28 -6.54
C TYR A 99 13.46 1.65 -5.31
N GLY A 100 12.84 0.67 -4.65
CA GLY A 100 11.94 0.90 -3.51
C GLY A 100 12.63 1.54 -2.31
N ASN A 101 13.92 1.26 -2.09
CA ASN A 101 14.68 1.83 -0.97
C ASN A 101 15.31 3.21 -1.28
N ASP A 102 15.27 3.66 -2.52
CA ASP A 102 15.80 4.97 -2.91
C ASP A 102 14.66 6.00 -3.05
N PRO A 103 14.55 6.99 -2.14
CA PRO A 103 13.50 8.01 -2.21
C PRO A 103 13.63 8.93 -3.44
N SER A 104 14.75 8.95 -4.15
CA SER A 104 14.89 9.66 -5.43
C SER A 104 14.28 8.89 -6.61
N LYS A 105 13.96 7.61 -6.42
CA LYS A 105 13.42 6.72 -7.44
C LYS A 105 11.92 6.54 -7.33
N VAL A 106 11.43 6.34 -6.12
CA VAL A 106 9.99 6.29 -5.83
C VAL A 106 9.72 6.89 -4.47
N ASN A 107 8.72 7.77 -4.38
CA ASN A 107 8.32 8.37 -3.12
C ASN A 107 6.92 8.97 -3.20
N VAL A 108 6.15 8.89 -2.11
CA VAL A 108 4.93 9.69 -1.95
C VAL A 108 5.33 11.04 -1.38
N GLU A 109 5.14 12.09 -2.14
CA GLU A 109 5.38 13.47 -1.74
C GLU A 109 4.11 14.04 -1.09
N LEU A 110 4.24 14.59 0.11
CA LEU A 110 3.17 15.27 0.85
C LEU A 110 3.24 16.76 0.54
N LEU A 111 2.24 17.29 -0.15
CA LEU A 111 2.24 18.66 -0.67
C LEU A 111 1.40 19.64 0.17
N GLY A 112 0.77 19.14 1.26
CA GLY A 112 -0.17 19.88 2.07
C GLY A 112 -1.61 19.82 1.54
N ASP A 113 -2.57 20.22 2.36
CA ASP A 113 -4.00 20.24 2.01
C ASP A 113 -4.50 18.92 1.40
N ASN A 114 -4.04 17.79 1.96
CA ASN A 114 -4.34 16.43 1.48
C ASN A 114 -3.91 16.14 0.03
N GLN A 115 -3.03 16.97 -0.53
CA GLN A 115 -2.45 16.73 -1.83
C GLN A 115 -1.22 15.85 -1.71
N VAL A 116 -1.20 14.79 -2.52
CA VAL A 116 -0.08 13.87 -2.62
C VAL A 116 0.34 13.71 -4.08
N ARG A 117 1.59 13.32 -4.28
CA ARG A 117 2.11 12.90 -5.59
C ARG A 117 2.96 11.65 -5.40
N LEU A 118 2.60 10.57 -6.07
CA LEU A 118 3.46 9.40 -6.19
C LEU A 118 4.55 9.70 -7.23
N SER A 119 5.71 10.14 -6.76
CA SER A 119 6.86 10.48 -7.60
C SER A 119 7.60 9.21 -7.99
N VAL A 120 7.75 8.97 -9.29
CA VAL A 120 8.46 7.82 -9.85
C VAL A 120 9.44 8.32 -10.90
N SER A 121 10.71 7.92 -10.80
CA SER A 121 11.76 8.35 -11.73
C SER A 121 11.61 7.71 -13.11
N ASP A 122 12.10 8.38 -14.14
CA ASP A 122 12.00 7.91 -15.53
C ASP A 122 12.64 6.52 -15.73
N ASP A 123 13.78 6.25 -15.09
CA ASP A 123 14.44 4.96 -15.17
C ASP A 123 13.64 3.84 -14.47
N TYR A 124 12.94 4.16 -13.37
CA TYR A 124 12.05 3.19 -12.75
C TYR A 124 10.78 2.96 -13.60
N LEU A 125 10.23 3.99 -14.24
CA LEU A 125 9.11 3.83 -15.18
C LEU A 125 9.50 2.92 -16.35
N VAL A 126 10.70 3.08 -16.92
CA VAL A 126 11.22 2.20 -18.00
C VAL A 126 11.40 0.76 -17.50
N PHE A 127 11.92 0.57 -16.29
CA PHE A 127 12.04 -0.75 -15.68
C PHE A 127 10.65 -1.38 -15.45
N ALA A 128 9.71 -0.59 -14.96
CA ALA A 128 8.34 -1.02 -14.69
C ALA A 128 7.62 -1.48 -15.97
N GLU A 129 7.71 -0.70 -17.05
CA GLU A 129 7.14 -1.07 -18.35
C GLU A 129 7.71 -2.40 -18.86
N LYS A 130 9.03 -2.58 -18.78
CA LYS A 130 9.70 -3.81 -19.20
C LYS A 130 9.29 -5.05 -18.40
N ASN A 131 8.96 -4.88 -17.13
CA ASN A 131 8.64 -5.96 -16.20
C ASN A 131 7.12 -6.06 -15.88
N TYR A 132 6.29 -5.30 -16.59
CA TYR A 132 4.82 -5.29 -16.40
C TYR A 132 4.38 -4.88 -14.98
N ILE A 133 5.15 -4.01 -14.34
CA ILE A 133 4.82 -3.46 -13.01
C ILE A 133 3.79 -2.34 -13.20
N SER A 134 2.64 -2.46 -12.55
CA SER A 134 1.58 -1.45 -12.48
C SER A 134 1.52 -0.75 -11.12
N ASP A 135 2.05 -1.39 -10.08
CA ASP A 135 1.93 -0.97 -8.71
C ASP A 135 3.30 -0.62 -8.12
N PHE A 136 3.48 0.66 -7.76
CA PHE A 136 4.71 1.19 -7.17
C PHE A 136 4.62 1.26 -5.64
N ILE A 137 3.38 1.34 -5.11
CA ILE A 137 3.10 1.36 -3.68
C ILE A 137 2.00 0.36 -3.33
N ASP A 138 2.18 -0.33 -2.19
CA ASP A 138 1.21 -1.23 -1.58
C ASP A 138 1.33 -1.17 -0.06
N PHE A 139 0.23 -0.93 0.63
CA PHE A 139 0.19 -1.00 2.09
C PHE A 139 0.32 -2.44 2.60
N SER A 140 -0.01 -3.44 1.76
CA SER A 140 0.11 -4.86 2.06
C SER A 140 -0.42 -5.19 3.47
N TRP A 141 0.38 -5.83 4.29
CA TRP A 141 0.04 -6.21 5.66
C TRP A 141 -0.27 -5.04 6.60
N MET A 142 0.18 -3.82 6.30
CA MET A 142 -0.13 -2.63 7.11
C MET A 142 -1.53 -2.07 6.86
N LYS A 143 -2.17 -2.41 5.75
CA LYS A 143 -3.49 -1.87 5.37
C LYS A 143 -4.52 -2.01 6.49
N ASN A 144 -4.61 -3.18 7.09
CA ASN A 144 -5.59 -3.44 8.14
C ASN A 144 -5.32 -2.69 9.45
N ALA A 145 -4.06 -2.34 9.74
CA ALA A 145 -3.72 -1.48 10.87
C ALA A 145 -4.34 -0.08 10.68
N PHE A 146 -4.12 0.55 9.52
CA PHE A 146 -4.68 1.87 9.21
C PHE A 146 -6.21 1.86 9.12
N ILE A 147 -6.81 0.80 8.55
CA ILE A 147 -8.26 0.63 8.54
C ILE A 147 -8.81 0.54 9.98
N THR A 148 -8.15 -0.23 10.84
CA THR A 148 -8.56 -0.40 12.24
C THR A 148 -8.48 0.92 13.00
N ASP A 149 -7.40 1.69 12.82
CA ASP A 149 -7.25 3.01 13.44
C ASP A 149 -8.31 3.99 12.95
N TYR A 150 -8.51 4.10 11.64
CA TYR A 150 -9.55 4.97 11.08
C TYR A 150 -10.95 4.64 11.63
N VAL A 151 -11.33 3.36 11.65
CA VAL A 151 -12.66 2.94 12.14
C VAL A 151 -12.78 3.22 13.64
N ALA A 152 -11.72 2.99 14.42
CA ALA A 152 -11.70 3.30 15.84
C ALA A 152 -11.89 4.80 16.10
N ASP A 153 -11.17 5.66 15.37
CA ASP A 153 -11.29 7.11 15.52
C ASP A 153 -12.72 7.59 15.17
N VAL A 154 -13.31 7.08 14.08
CA VAL A 154 -14.72 7.38 13.74
C VAL A 154 -15.68 6.93 14.86
N MET A 155 -15.43 5.78 15.49
CA MET A 155 -16.27 5.30 16.59
C MET A 155 -16.12 6.18 17.84
N ILE A 156 -14.89 6.54 18.20
CA ILE A 156 -14.59 7.41 19.35
C ILE A 156 -15.24 8.79 19.17
N ASP A 157 -15.09 9.40 18.00
CA ASP A 157 -15.68 10.71 17.67
C ASP A 157 -17.22 10.71 17.72
N ASN A 158 -17.84 9.55 17.56
CA ASN A 158 -19.28 9.38 17.72
C ASN A 158 -19.71 8.88 19.11
N GLY A 159 -18.80 8.92 20.10
CA GLY A 159 -19.08 8.66 21.51
C GLY A 159 -19.04 7.17 21.91
N TYR A 160 -18.52 6.30 21.06
CA TYR A 160 -18.28 4.89 21.41
C TYR A 160 -16.87 4.74 21.99
N THR A 161 -16.78 4.87 23.32
CA THR A 161 -15.50 4.90 24.05
C THR A 161 -15.29 3.68 24.96
N LEU A 162 -16.00 2.60 24.75
CA LEU A 162 -15.84 1.36 25.52
C LEU A 162 -15.70 0.16 24.57
N GLY A 163 -14.60 -0.58 24.72
CA GLY A 163 -14.32 -1.80 23.96
C GLY A 163 -13.07 -1.69 23.12
N SER A 164 -12.97 -2.58 22.13
CA SER A 164 -11.85 -2.61 21.18
C SER A 164 -12.33 -3.04 19.81
N LEU A 165 -11.59 -2.61 18.79
CA LEU A 165 -11.70 -3.11 17.43
C LEU A 165 -10.48 -3.99 17.13
N THR A 166 -10.70 -5.13 16.48
CA THR A 166 -9.63 -6.04 16.11
C THR A 166 -9.83 -6.49 14.66
N SER A 167 -8.81 -6.36 13.84
CA SER A 167 -8.80 -6.93 12.50
C SER A 167 -8.55 -8.43 12.52
N TYR A 168 -8.84 -9.11 11.41
CA TYR A 168 -8.64 -10.56 11.29
C TYR A 168 -7.17 -10.98 11.51
N ASP A 169 -6.23 -10.14 11.09
CA ASP A 169 -4.78 -10.34 11.21
C ASP A 169 -4.18 -9.84 12.54
N GLY A 170 -5.04 -9.46 13.50
CA GLY A 170 -4.67 -9.23 14.89
C GLY A 170 -4.35 -7.78 15.27
N PHE A 171 -4.45 -6.81 14.37
CA PHE A 171 -4.32 -5.41 14.76
C PHE A 171 -5.48 -5.01 15.67
N THR A 172 -5.18 -4.44 16.82
CA THR A 172 -6.17 -4.09 17.83
C THR A 172 -6.01 -2.64 18.27
N ARG A 173 -7.14 -1.93 18.31
CA ARG A 173 -7.25 -0.56 18.81
C ARG A 173 -8.31 -0.50 19.90
N ASN A 174 -7.96 0.02 21.08
CA ASN A 174 -8.92 0.33 22.13
C ASN A 174 -9.70 1.61 21.78
N LEU A 175 -10.92 1.71 22.26
CA LEU A 175 -11.80 2.87 22.09
C LEU A 175 -11.75 3.85 23.28
N ASP A 176 -11.00 3.52 24.33
CA ASP A 176 -10.80 4.32 25.55
C ASP A 176 -9.52 5.14 25.56
#